data_d381ad492cd24557e61b2f15c7e0bcdd
#
_entry.id   d381ad492cd24557e61b2f15c7e0bcdd
#
_cell.length_a   1.000
_cell.length_b   1.000
_cell.length_c   1.000
_cell.angle_alpha   90.00
_cell.angle_beta   90.00
_cell.angle_gamma   90.00
#
_symmetry.space_group_name_H-M   'P 1'
#
loop_
_entity.id
_entity.type
_entity.pdbx_description
1 polymer ?
#
loop_
_entity_poly.entity_id
_entity_poly.type
_entity_poly.pdbx_seq_one_letter_code
_entity_poly.pdbx_strand_id
1 'polypeptide(L)'
;AGYIGDDDFVIILPDNKVALKSLQNDILHYVRQYGGNAGFLPAFGMYEITDINLPVSTMCDRASIALASVKGNYAKRVSWYDAAMMQKIEENHLLLSEVQRALTNGEFVFYAQPKCNMMTGKIIGLESLVRWIHPERGLVPPNEFIPDLENSGFIANLDIYIWDKVCGCVR
;
A
#
# COMPACT_ATOMS: atom_id res chain seq x y z
N ALA A 1 16.95 23.70 2.13
CA ALA A 1 15.94 22.90 2.85
C ALA A 1 14.63 23.66 2.88
N GLY A 2 13.53 22.96 2.82
CA GLY A 2 12.17 23.50 2.89
C GLY A 2 11.27 22.58 3.71
N TYR A 3 10.21 23.17 4.27
CA TYR A 3 9.13 22.43 4.93
C TYR A 3 7.98 22.27 3.93
N ILE A 4 7.45 21.05 3.81
CA ILE A 4 6.37 20.76 2.85
C ILE A 4 5.02 20.67 3.57
N GLY A 5 5.00 20.18 4.79
CA GLY A 5 3.78 20.02 5.59
C GLY A 5 3.91 18.83 6.56
N ASP A 6 3.05 18.75 7.56
CA ASP A 6 3.01 17.73 8.61
C ASP A 6 4.38 17.47 9.26
N ASP A 7 5.00 16.34 9.01
CA ASP A 7 6.33 15.94 9.49
C ASP A 7 7.37 15.84 8.35
N ASP A 8 7.03 16.35 7.15
CA ASP A 8 7.84 16.19 5.94
C ASP A 8 8.67 17.45 5.62
N PHE A 9 9.96 17.22 5.37
CA PHE A 9 10.94 18.22 4.97
C PHE A 9 11.62 17.81 3.66
N VAL A 10 11.94 18.79 2.81
CA VAL A 10 12.71 18.59 1.58
C VAL A 10 14.08 19.23 1.68
N ILE A 11 15.10 18.54 1.18
CA ILE A 11 16.47 19.02 1.11
C ILE A 11 17.00 18.71 -0.29
N ILE A 12 17.56 19.73 -0.94
CA ILE A 12 18.29 19.56 -2.21
C ILE A 12 19.79 19.52 -1.87
N LEU A 13 20.45 18.49 -2.35
CA LEU A 13 21.86 18.23 -2.13
C LEU A 13 22.58 18.05 -3.46
N PRO A 14 23.88 18.37 -3.55
CA PRO A 14 24.70 17.91 -4.66
C PRO A 14 24.71 16.37 -4.73
N ASP A 15 24.79 15.81 -5.94
CA ASP A 15 24.94 14.36 -6.12
C ASP A 15 26.31 13.89 -5.61
N ASN A 16 26.37 13.69 -4.32
CA ASN A 16 27.54 13.20 -3.61
C ASN A 16 27.13 12.20 -2.55
N LYS A 17 27.38 10.91 -2.82
CA LYS A 17 27.05 9.79 -1.92
C LYS A 17 27.60 9.96 -0.50
N VAL A 18 28.78 10.61 -0.36
CA VAL A 18 29.39 10.88 0.96
C VAL A 18 28.59 11.92 1.72
N ALA A 19 28.22 13.03 1.05
CA ALA A 19 27.41 14.09 1.66
C ALA A 19 26.03 13.57 2.09
N LEU A 20 25.38 12.73 1.27
CA LEU A 20 24.11 12.12 1.60
C LEU A 20 24.20 11.22 2.84
N LYS A 21 25.20 10.36 2.90
CA LYS A 21 25.41 9.45 4.04
C LYS A 21 25.75 10.22 5.32
N SER A 22 26.53 11.31 5.22
CA SER A 22 26.82 12.20 6.33
C SER A 22 25.54 12.85 6.85
N LEU A 23 24.74 13.45 5.98
CA LEU A 23 23.48 14.09 6.38
C LEU A 23 22.52 13.10 7.06
N GLN A 24 22.37 11.89 6.52
CA GLN A 24 21.53 10.86 7.14
C GLN A 24 22.02 10.51 8.54
N ASN A 25 23.33 10.38 8.74
CA ASN A 25 23.92 10.09 10.04
C ASN A 25 23.74 11.26 11.02
N ASP A 26 23.91 12.51 10.55
CA ASP A 26 23.74 13.70 11.37
C ASP A 26 22.29 13.86 11.85
N ILE A 27 21.32 13.64 10.95
CA ILE A 27 19.89 13.65 11.31
C ILE A 27 19.58 12.54 12.32
N LEU A 28 20.05 11.30 12.08
CA LEU A 28 19.85 10.20 13.02
C LEU A 28 20.50 10.45 14.38
N HIS A 29 21.69 11.07 14.40
CA HIS A 29 22.38 11.44 15.63
C HIS A 29 21.56 12.49 16.40
N TYR A 30 21.11 13.55 15.71
CA TYR A 30 20.30 14.61 16.30
C TYR A 30 18.98 14.08 16.88
N VAL A 31 18.27 13.23 16.13
CA VAL A 31 17.03 12.61 16.58
C VAL A 31 17.24 11.74 17.82
N ARG A 32 18.34 10.98 17.89
CA ARG A 32 18.67 10.18 19.09
C ARG A 32 18.99 11.05 20.30
N GLN A 33 19.65 12.19 20.08
CA GLN A 33 20.03 13.08 21.15
C GLN A 33 18.86 13.90 21.72
N TYR A 34 17.95 14.35 20.87
CA TYR A 34 16.88 15.28 21.24
C TYR A 34 15.46 14.69 21.15
N GLY A 35 15.27 13.57 20.44
CA GLY A 35 13.98 12.94 20.21
C GLY A 35 13.41 12.14 21.40
N GLY A 36 14.12 12.09 22.52
CA GLY A 36 13.70 11.32 23.70
C GLY A 36 13.64 9.81 23.47
N ASN A 37 13.00 9.08 24.39
CA ASN A 37 12.83 7.61 24.30
C ASN A 37 11.74 7.16 23.32
N ALA A 38 11.25 8.04 22.45
CA ALA A 38 10.07 7.80 21.62
C ALA A 38 10.30 6.89 20.39
N GLY A 39 11.52 6.38 20.19
CA GLY A 39 11.81 5.47 19.07
C GLY A 39 11.59 6.09 17.68
N PHE A 40 11.55 7.44 17.59
CA PHE A 40 11.38 8.14 16.33
C PHE A 40 12.58 7.90 15.43
N LEU A 41 12.33 7.44 14.23
CA LEU A 41 13.36 7.20 13.23
C LEU A 41 12.89 7.75 11.87
N PRO A 42 13.58 8.76 11.30
CA PRO A 42 13.20 9.35 10.03
C PRO A 42 13.34 8.36 8.87
N ALA A 43 12.47 8.47 7.89
CA ALA A 43 12.55 7.81 6.60
C ALA A 43 12.99 8.84 5.53
N PHE A 44 13.60 8.37 4.45
CA PHE A 44 14.14 9.21 3.39
C PHE A 44 13.65 8.72 2.03
N GLY A 45 12.88 9.56 1.34
CA GLY A 45 12.55 9.40 -0.07
C GLY A 45 13.53 10.23 -0.90
N MET A 46 14.10 9.61 -1.91
CA MET A 46 15.17 10.18 -2.72
C MET A 46 14.73 10.26 -4.18
N TYR A 47 15.00 11.40 -4.81
CA TYR A 47 14.87 11.58 -6.24
C TYR A 47 16.14 12.14 -6.82
N GLU A 48 16.69 11.50 -7.84
CA GLU A 48 17.85 11.99 -8.59
C GLU A 48 17.38 12.99 -9.65
N ILE A 49 17.84 14.24 -9.54
CA ILE A 49 17.47 15.29 -10.50
C ILE A 49 18.32 15.13 -11.76
N THR A 50 17.76 14.46 -12.76
CA THR A 50 18.39 14.25 -14.07
C THR A 50 17.98 15.31 -15.10
N ASP A 51 16.82 15.95 -14.91
CA ASP A 51 16.32 17.03 -15.73
C ASP A 51 16.00 18.26 -14.86
N ILE A 52 16.79 19.30 -15.01
CA ILE A 52 16.66 20.56 -14.26
C ILE A 52 15.48 21.43 -14.72
N ASN A 53 14.87 21.10 -15.88
CA ASN A 53 13.71 21.84 -16.40
C ASN A 53 12.39 21.32 -15.80
N LEU A 54 12.42 20.21 -15.08
CA LEU A 54 11.24 19.72 -14.36
C LEU A 54 10.82 20.72 -13.28
N PRO A 55 9.51 20.96 -13.11
CA PRO A 55 9.02 21.76 -11.98
C PRO A 55 9.49 21.18 -10.64
N VAL A 56 9.88 22.06 -9.73
CA VAL A 56 10.33 21.64 -8.37
C VAL A 56 9.24 20.85 -7.65
N SER A 57 7.96 21.20 -7.84
CA SER A 57 6.83 20.43 -7.30
C SER A 57 6.88 18.96 -7.76
N THR A 58 7.10 18.72 -9.05
CA THR A 58 7.20 17.34 -9.59
C THR A 58 8.41 16.60 -9.01
N MET A 59 9.53 17.29 -8.76
CA MET A 59 10.70 16.68 -8.11
C MET A 59 10.38 16.29 -6.67
N CYS A 60 9.67 17.15 -5.94
CA CYS A 60 9.21 16.88 -4.58
C CYS A 60 8.20 15.72 -4.56
N ASP A 61 7.23 15.69 -5.47
CA ASP A 61 6.25 14.62 -5.57
C ASP A 61 6.93 13.25 -5.78
N ARG A 62 7.93 13.20 -6.67
CA ARG A 62 8.71 11.97 -6.90
C ARG A 62 9.46 11.50 -5.65
N ALA A 63 10.09 12.42 -4.92
CA ALA A 63 10.74 12.10 -3.65
C ALA A 63 9.73 11.62 -2.59
N SER A 64 8.54 12.24 -2.54
CA SER A 64 7.46 11.86 -1.63
C SER A 64 6.89 10.47 -1.96
N ILE A 65 6.76 10.12 -3.24
CA ILE A 65 6.37 8.76 -3.66
C ILE A 65 7.38 7.72 -3.15
N ALA A 66 8.68 8.01 -3.30
CA ALA A 66 9.73 7.13 -2.78
C ALA A 66 9.70 7.05 -1.25
N LEU A 67 9.43 8.18 -0.55
CA LEU A 67 9.28 8.23 0.90
C LEU A 67 8.11 7.35 1.38
N ALA A 68 6.95 7.47 0.72
CA ALA A 68 5.76 6.69 1.06
C ALA A 68 6.01 5.17 1.01
N SER A 69 6.88 4.70 0.11
CA SER A 69 7.23 3.28 -0.01
C SER A 69 8.02 2.72 1.20
N VAL A 70 8.56 3.58 2.06
CA VAL A 70 9.36 3.19 3.23
C VAL A 70 8.86 3.81 4.54
N LYS A 71 7.87 4.70 4.50
CA LYS A 71 7.24 5.29 5.69
C LYS A 71 6.59 4.16 6.50
N GLY A 72 6.94 4.05 7.79
CA GLY A 72 6.48 2.96 8.66
C GLY A 72 7.30 1.65 8.59
N ASN A 73 8.22 1.52 7.65
CA ASN A 73 9.07 0.34 7.56
C ASN A 73 10.35 0.54 8.39
N TYR A 74 10.46 -0.19 9.52
CA TYR A 74 11.61 -0.07 10.41
C TYR A 74 12.90 -0.72 9.88
N ALA A 75 12.81 -1.62 8.94
CA ALA A 75 13.97 -2.31 8.34
C ALA A 75 14.58 -1.54 7.17
N LYS A 76 13.73 -0.91 6.33
CA LYS A 76 14.17 -0.13 5.16
C LYS A 76 13.68 1.30 5.29
N ARG A 77 14.61 2.26 5.39
CA ARG A 77 14.30 3.67 5.66
C ARG A 77 14.67 4.63 4.54
N VAL A 78 15.28 4.12 3.51
CA VAL A 78 15.70 4.92 2.35
C VAL A 78 15.14 4.25 1.10
N SER A 79 14.47 5.01 0.28
CA SER A 79 13.99 4.59 -1.04
C SER A 79 14.33 5.63 -2.08
N TRP A 80 14.75 5.18 -3.23
CA TRP A 80 14.95 6.01 -4.42
C TRP A 80 13.71 5.91 -5.29
N TYR A 81 13.31 7.03 -5.85
CA TYR A 81 12.23 7.06 -6.81
C TYR A 81 12.57 6.23 -8.05
N ASP A 82 11.63 5.40 -8.44
CA ASP A 82 11.62 4.68 -9.70
C ASP A 82 10.29 4.97 -10.42
N ALA A 83 10.33 5.13 -11.72
CA ALA A 83 9.14 5.38 -12.53
C ALA A 83 8.07 4.27 -12.36
N ALA A 84 8.49 3.03 -12.13
CA ALA A 84 7.60 1.91 -11.81
C ALA A 84 6.76 2.13 -10.54
N MET A 85 7.21 2.98 -9.61
CA MET A 85 6.43 3.32 -8.41
C MET A 85 5.17 4.12 -8.77
N MET A 86 5.29 5.07 -9.70
CA MET A 86 4.14 5.84 -10.17
C MET A 86 3.14 4.97 -10.93
N GLN A 87 3.65 4.11 -11.81
CA GLN A 87 2.83 3.16 -12.54
C GLN A 87 2.03 2.26 -11.58
N LYS A 88 2.67 1.75 -10.52
CA LYS A 88 1.98 0.92 -9.52
C LYS A 88 0.89 1.69 -8.77
N ILE A 89 1.09 2.97 -8.49
CA ILE A 89 0.05 3.82 -7.87
C ILE A 89 -1.15 3.96 -8.80
N GLU A 90 -0.91 4.19 -10.10
CA GLU A 90 -1.97 4.29 -11.11
C GLU A 90 -2.72 2.97 -11.25
N GLU A 91 -2.02 1.84 -11.33
CA GLU A 91 -2.61 0.49 -11.39
C GLU A 91 -3.49 0.21 -10.15
N ASN A 92 -3.02 0.57 -8.95
CA ASN A 92 -3.80 0.42 -7.72
C ASN A 92 -5.06 1.30 -7.73
N HIS A 93 -4.97 2.55 -8.19
CA HIS A 93 -6.14 3.43 -8.30
C HIS A 93 -7.19 2.89 -9.28
N LEU A 94 -6.73 2.35 -10.41
CA LEU A 94 -7.61 1.70 -11.39
C LEU A 94 -8.30 0.48 -10.78
N LEU A 95 -7.54 -0.39 -10.12
CA LEU A 95 -8.08 -1.57 -9.44
C LEU A 95 -9.13 -1.18 -8.39
N LEU A 96 -8.85 -0.20 -7.53
CA LEU A 96 -9.80 0.24 -6.50
C LEU A 96 -11.11 0.78 -7.11
N SER A 97 -11.02 1.55 -8.18
CA SER A 97 -12.21 2.06 -8.89
C SER A 97 -12.99 0.92 -9.56
N GLU A 98 -12.30 -0.07 -10.11
CA GLU A 98 -12.90 -1.26 -10.69
C GLU A 98 -13.62 -2.12 -9.64
N VAL A 99 -12.97 -2.35 -8.49
CA VAL A 99 -13.57 -3.08 -7.35
C VAL A 99 -14.79 -2.34 -6.81
N GLN A 100 -14.75 -1.02 -6.68
CA GLN A 100 -15.91 -0.22 -6.24
C GLN A 100 -17.09 -0.41 -7.17
N ARG A 101 -16.87 -0.39 -8.47
CA ARG A 101 -17.89 -0.68 -9.50
C ARG A 101 -18.38 -2.12 -9.38
N ALA A 102 -17.48 -3.07 -9.22
CA ALA A 102 -17.79 -4.50 -9.13
C ALA A 102 -18.66 -4.83 -7.90
N LEU A 103 -18.42 -4.18 -6.75
CA LEU A 103 -19.27 -4.28 -5.57
C LEU A 103 -20.69 -3.80 -5.87
N THR A 104 -20.82 -2.66 -6.55
CA THR A 104 -22.13 -2.09 -6.93
C THR A 104 -22.87 -2.99 -7.91
N ASN A 105 -22.16 -3.58 -8.87
CA ASN A 105 -22.72 -4.45 -9.91
C ASN A 105 -22.99 -5.88 -9.44
N GLY A 106 -22.56 -6.28 -8.23
CA GLY A 106 -22.74 -7.64 -7.74
C GLY A 106 -21.80 -8.67 -8.36
N GLU A 107 -20.65 -8.25 -8.86
CA GLU A 107 -19.66 -9.11 -9.53
C GLU A 107 -18.90 -10.00 -8.52
N PHE A 108 -18.94 -9.67 -7.23
CA PHE A 108 -18.37 -10.51 -6.18
C PHE A 108 -19.38 -11.52 -5.67
N VAL A 109 -18.97 -12.77 -5.68
CA VAL A 109 -19.71 -13.91 -5.13
C VAL A 109 -18.85 -14.65 -4.12
N PHE A 110 -19.45 -15.53 -3.35
CA PHE A 110 -18.69 -16.44 -2.49
C PHE A 110 -18.94 -17.89 -2.89
N TYR A 111 -17.91 -18.72 -2.74
CA TYR A 111 -18.00 -20.17 -2.82
C TYR A 111 -17.95 -20.73 -1.41
N ALA A 112 -18.86 -21.64 -1.09
CA ALA A 112 -18.92 -22.28 0.21
C ALA A 112 -18.12 -23.59 0.18
N GLN A 113 -17.02 -23.64 0.93
CA GLN A 113 -16.23 -24.85 1.10
C GLN A 113 -16.63 -25.55 2.41
N PRO A 114 -17.11 -26.80 2.36
CA PRO A 114 -17.50 -27.51 3.57
C PRO A 114 -16.29 -27.88 4.44
N LYS A 115 -16.40 -27.61 5.75
CA LYS A 115 -15.49 -28.08 6.78
C LYS A 115 -16.07 -29.33 7.42
N CYS A 116 -15.34 -30.43 7.35
CA CYS A 116 -15.78 -31.71 7.87
C CYS A 116 -15.01 -32.08 9.16
N ASN A 117 -15.71 -32.68 10.10
CA ASN A 117 -15.06 -33.32 11.24
C ASN A 117 -14.36 -34.59 10.75
N MET A 118 -13.05 -34.65 10.90
CA MET A 118 -12.24 -35.76 10.38
C MET A 118 -12.54 -37.12 11.03
N MET A 119 -13.08 -37.11 12.26
CA MET A 119 -13.43 -38.38 12.97
C MET A 119 -14.79 -38.92 12.55
N THR A 120 -15.74 -38.04 12.24
CA THR A 120 -17.14 -38.44 11.99
C THR A 120 -17.57 -38.29 10.54
N GLY A 121 -16.76 -37.59 9.71
CA GLY A 121 -17.10 -37.24 8.32
C GLY A 121 -18.23 -36.21 8.18
N LYS A 122 -18.82 -35.75 9.28
CA LYS A 122 -19.92 -34.77 9.24
C LYS A 122 -19.46 -33.39 8.94
N ILE A 123 -20.24 -32.64 8.15
CA ILE A 123 -20.05 -31.21 7.93
C ILE A 123 -20.34 -30.50 9.24
N ILE A 124 -19.38 -29.68 9.69
CA ILE A 124 -19.44 -28.89 10.94
C ILE A 124 -19.44 -27.39 10.68
N GLY A 125 -19.25 -26.97 9.43
CA GLY A 125 -19.24 -25.56 9.05
C GLY A 125 -18.95 -25.40 7.57
N LEU A 126 -18.97 -24.14 7.14
CA LEU A 126 -18.62 -23.73 5.77
C LEU A 126 -17.58 -22.62 5.84
N GLU A 127 -16.64 -22.61 4.92
CA GLU A 127 -15.77 -21.49 4.67
C GLU A 127 -16.26 -20.71 3.46
N SER A 128 -16.46 -19.41 3.63
CA SER A 128 -16.84 -18.52 2.54
C SER A 128 -15.59 -18.00 1.85
N LEU A 129 -15.42 -18.34 0.60
CA LEU A 129 -14.28 -17.97 -0.23
C LEU A 129 -14.74 -17.02 -1.32
N VAL A 130 -14.31 -15.76 -1.25
CA VAL A 130 -14.66 -14.75 -2.24
C VAL A 130 -14.16 -15.13 -3.64
N ARG A 131 -14.96 -14.78 -4.65
CA ARG A 131 -14.63 -14.91 -6.08
C ARG A 131 -15.13 -13.67 -6.80
N TRP A 132 -14.31 -13.13 -7.69
CA TRP A 132 -14.70 -12.03 -8.54
C TRP A 132 -15.04 -12.53 -9.94
N ILE A 133 -16.30 -12.41 -10.31
CA ILE A 133 -16.77 -12.76 -11.66
C ILE A 133 -16.72 -11.49 -12.51
N HIS A 134 -15.55 -11.24 -13.07
CA HIS A 134 -15.31 -10.07 -13.89
C HIS A 134 -15.98 -10.22 -15.26
N PRO A 135 -16.71 -9.19 -15.78
CA PRO A 135 -17.47 -9.33 -17.02
C PRO A 135 -16.60 -9.65 -18.25
N GLU A 136 -15.37 -9.18 -18.30
CA GLU A 136 -14.46 -9.40 -19.43
C GLU A 136 -13.39 -10.47 -19.16
N ARG A 137 -12.88 -10.54 -17.92
CA ARG A 137 -11.79 -11.47 -17.55
C ARG A 137 -12.28 -12.81 -17.02
N GLY A 138 -13.60 -12.95 -16.80
CA GLY A 138 -14.18 -14.14 -16.18
C GLY A 138 -13.84 -14.24 -14.69
N LEU A 139 -13.52 -15.45 -14.22
CA LEU A 139 -13.19 -15.70 -12.82
C LEU A 139 -11.78 -15.17 -12.48
N VAL A 140 -11.71 -14.08 -11.74
CA VAL A 140 -10.47 -13.50 -11.21
C VAL A 140 -10.18 -14.11 -9.83
N PRO A 141 -9.03 -14.72 -9.64
CA PRO A 141 -8.68 -15.37 -8.37
C PRO A 141 -8.33 -14.34 -7.29
N PRO A 142 -8.59 -14.65 -5.99
CA PRO A 142 -8.39 -13.72 -4.88
C PRO A 142 -6.97 -13.17 -4.75
N ASN A 143 -5.96 -13.94 -5.10
CA ASN A 143 -4.56 -13.52 -5.03
C ASN A 143 -4.20 -12.38 -6.00
N GLU A 144 -5.05 -12.07 -6.98
CA GLU A 144 -4.84 -10.95 -7.90
C GLU A 144 -5.38 -9.61 -7.37
N PHE A 145 -6.30 -9.61 -6.40
CA PHE A 145 -6.89 -8.36 -5.92
C PHE A 145 -6.82 -8.17 -4.39
N ILE A 146 -6.84 -9.25 -3.59
CA ILE A 146 -6.85 -9.12 -2.12
C ILE A 146 -5.63 -8.37 -1.59
N PRO A 147 -4.37 -8.65 -2.02
CA PRO A 147 -3.20 -7.96 -1.47
C PRO A 147 -3.25 -6.44 -1.65
N ASP A 148 -3.74 -5.96 -2.78
CA ASP A 148 -3.85 -4.52 -3.04
C ASP A 148 -5.00 -3.88 -2.28
N LEU A 149 -6.10 -4.62 -2.03
CA LEU A 149 -7.20 -4.18 -1.17
C LEU A 149 -6.78 -4.13 0.31
N GLU A 150 -5.97 -5.06 0.78
CA GLU A 150 -5.41 -5.05 2.14
C GLU A 150 -4.48 -3.85 2.32
N ASN A 151 -3.56 -3.63 1.38
CA ASN A 151 -2.60 -2.53 1.42
C ASN A 151 -3.28 -1.15 1.40
N SER A 152 -4.40 -1.03 0.70
CA SER A 152 -5.19 0.22 0.63
C SER A 152 -6.20 0.38 1.77
N GLY A 153 -6.43 -0.66 2.58
CA GLY A 153 -7.50 -0.71 3.58
C GLY A 153 -8.90 -0.90 3.01
N PHE A 154 -9.03 -1.05 1.68
CA PHE A 154 -10.33 -1.21 1.02
C PHE A 154 -10.94 -2.60 1.23
N ILE A 155 -10.15 -3.57 1.71
CA ILE A 155 -10.58 -4.94 2.00
C ILE A 155 -11.82 -4.97 2.91
N ALA A 156 -11.94 -4.05 3.86
CA ALA A 156 -13.08 -3.98 4.78
C ALA A 156 -14.42 -3.80 4.06
N ASN A 157 -14.45 -3.07 2.94
CA ASN A 157 -15.66 -2.90 2.14
C ASN A 157 -16.08 -4.21 1.46
N LEU A 158 -15.11 -4.98 0.97
CA LEU A 158 -15.36 -6.28 0.37
C LEU A 158 -15.84 -7.28 1.44
N ASP A 159 -15.24 -7.28 2.62
CA ASP A 159 -15.63 -8.17 3.73
C ASP A 159 -17.08 -7.91 4.15
N ILE A 160 -17.46 -6.65 4.37
CA ILE A 160 -18.83 -6.28 4.72
C ILE A 160 -19.81 -6.73 3.64
N TYR A 161 -19.47 -6.53 2.36
CA TYR A 161 -20.29 -6.95 1.24
C TYR A 161 -20.50 -8.48 1.22
N ILE A 162 -19.42 -9.26 1.39
CA ILE A 162 -19.49 -10.73 1.41
C ILE A 162 -20.27 -11.22 2.65
N TRP A 163 -20.06 -10.62 3.82
CA TRP A 163 -20.83 -10.97 5.02
C TRP A 163 -22.34 -10.76 4.84
N ASP A 164 -22.74 -9.65 4.24
CA ASP A 164 -24.16 -9.40 3.94
C ASP A 164 -24.73 -10.48 3.02
N LYS A 165 -24.00 -10.87 1.95
CA LYS A 165 -24.40 -11.94 1.05
C LYS A 165 -24.50 -13.29 1.75
N VAL A 166 -23.51 -13.66 2.57
CA VAL A 166 -23.51 -14.93 3.31
C VAL A 166 -24.67 -14.97 4.32
N CYS A 167 -24.87 -13.90 5.09
CA CYS A 167 -25.97 -13.82 6.06
C CYS A 167 -27.34 -13.89 5.37
N GLY A 168 -27.48 -13.35 4.16
CA GLY A 168 -28.68 -13.46 3.36
C GLY A 168 -29.01 -14.88 2.90
N CYS A 169 -27.98 -15.73 2.71
CA CYS A 169 -28.16 -17.13 2.30
C CYS A 169 -28.49 -18.09 3.46
N VAL A 170 -28.26 -17.70 4.72
CA VAL A 170 -28.47 -18.54 5.92
C VAL A 170 -29.86 -18.32 6.54
N ARG A 171 -30.63 -17.34 6.05
CA ARG A 171 -32.01 -17.08 6.43
C ARG A 171 -32.97 -17.91 5.62
#